data_93bb794be8d109d75aedfb7f5c9b7eef
#
_entry.id   93bb794be8d109d75aedfb7f5c9b7eef
#
_cell.length_a   1.000
_cell.length_b   1.000
_cell.length_c   1.000
_cell.angle_alpha   90.00
_cell.angle_beta   90.00
_cell.angle_gamma   90.00
#
_symmetry.space_group_name_H-M   'P 1'
#
loop_
_entity.id
_entity.type
_entity.pdbx_description
1 polymer ?
#
loop_
_entity_poly.entity_id
_entity_poly.type
_entity_poly.pdbx_seq_one_letter_code
_entity_poly.pdbx_strand_id
1 'polypeptide(L)'
;MAHGTGSTMRDLARSQVAFYSGALGVLKVLEGELAVYTRVHHLTFLLALAWAIPALAADQRMGSLTITQPWSRATAPGAAVGVAYFEIVNSGGQDTLLRVEAPIAQHVEMHSMTSIGGLMQMRQVLSVDVPAKGRVRFEPGGLHVMLIDLTQPLKEGQRFPLTLVFQHAGSMRVEAIVQGLGATAAPSQGEAAHEHHQ
;
A
#
# COMPACT_ATOMS: atom_id res chain seq x y z
N MET A 1 79.45 -16.04 53.44
CA MET A 1 78.35 -15.06 53.36
C MET A 1 77.72 -15.20 51.99
N ALA A 2 76.52 -15.78 51.92
CA ALA A 2 75.69 -15.79 50.75
C ALA A 2 74.23 -15.88 51.16
N HIS A 3 73.52 -14.81 50.99
CA HIS A 3 72.09 -14.72 51.20
C HIS A 3 71.41 -14.53 49.85
N GLY A 4 70.36 -15.32 49.64
CA GLY A 4 69.19 -14.81 49.00
C GLY A 4 68.96 -15.21 47.53
N THR A 5 68.22 -16.23 47.25
CA THR A 5 67.39 -16.34 46.04
C THR A 5 66.29 -17.38 46.27
N GLY A 6 65.29 -16.96 46.99
CA GLY A 6 64.12 -17.81 47.26
C GLY A 6 62.75 -17.15 46.95
N SER A 7 62.82 -15.90 46.40
CA SER A 7 61.62 -15.06 46.24
C SER A 7 60.99 -15.07 44.83
N THR A 8 61.73 -15.39 43.79
CA THR A 8 61.34 -15.08 42.42
C THR A 8 60.35 -16.06 41.78
N MET A 9 60.35 -17.32 42.20
CA MET A 9 59.40 -18.33 41.60
C MET A 9 57.99 -18.23 42.13
N ARG A 10 57.80 -17.82 43.40
CA ARG A 10 56.47 -17.69 43.99
C ARG A 10 55.74 -16.42 43.50
N ASP A 11 56.48 -15.37 43.24
CA ASP A 11 55.92 -14.13 42.74
C ASP A 11 55.53 -14.23 41.25
N LEU A 12 56.31 -14.95 40.44
CA LEU A 12 55.95 -15.25 39.05
C LEU A 12 54.72 -16.13 38.93
N ALA A 13 54.55 -17.12 39.81
CA ALA A 13 53.33 -17.96 39.82
C ALA A 13 52.06 -17.15 40.21
N ARG A 14 52.20 -16.23 41.17
CA ARG A 14 51.05 -15.38 41.58
C ARG A 14 50.67 -14.37 40.49
N SER A 15 51.59 -13.82 39.78
CA SER A 15 51.31 -12.86 38.67
C SER A 15 50.63 -13.56 37.50
N GLN A 16 51.00 -14.78 37.16
CA GLN A 16 50.39 -15.60 36.12
C GLN A 16 48.94 -15.96 36.46
N VAL A 17 48.65 -16.36 37.67
CA VAL A 17 47.28 -16.70 38.12
C VAL A 17 46.36 -15.47 38.12
N ALA A 18 46.89 -14.31 38.51
CA ALA A 18 46.10 -13.06 38.45
C ALA A 18 45.77 -12.62 37.03
N PHE A 19 46.70 -12.86 36.07
CA PHE A 19 46.49 -12.51 34.67
C PHE A 19 45.42 -13.41 34.00
N TYR A 20 45.41 -14.72 34.29
CA TYR A 20 44.39 -15.65 33.79
C TYR A 20 43.02 -15.41 34.41
N SER A 21 42.95 -15.03 35.69
CA SER A 21 41.68 -14.71 36.35
C SER A 21 41.06 -13.44 35.79
N GLY A 22 41.85 -12.43 35.45
CA GLY A 22 41.34 -11.22 34.79
C GLY A 22 40.87 -11.46 33.36
N ALA A 23 41.58 -12.31 32.59
CA ALA A 23 41.19 -12.63 31.23
C ALA A 23 39.87 -13.43 31.17
N LEU A 24 39.64 -14.36 32.11
CA LEU A 24 38.35 -15.10 32.19
C LEU A 24 37.19 -14.20 32.58
N GLY A 25 37.40 -13.18 33.40
CA GLY A 25 36.40 -12.18 33.77
C GLY A 25 35.95 -11.33 32.58
N VAL A 26 36.92 -10.89 31.79
CA VAL A 26 36.66 -10.08 30.57
C VAL A 26 35.92 -10.92 29.51
N LEU A 27 36.29 -12.18 29.30
CA LEU A 27 35.59 -13.07 28.36
C LEU A 27 34.12 -13.29 28.75
N LYS A 28 33.83 -13.48 30.03
CA LYS A 28 32.43 -13.64 30.49
C LYS A 28 31.59 -12.38 30.33
N VAL A 29 32.17 -11.19 30.49
CA VAL A 29 31.47 -9.92 30.27
C VAL A 29 31.17 -9.73 28.78
N LEU A 30 32.12 -10.08 27.91
CA LEU A 30 31.91 -10.00 26.45
C LEU A 30 30.86 -11.00 25.94
N GLU A 31 30.79 -12.22 26.51
CA GLU A 31 29.74 -13.19 26.18
C GLU A 31 28.35 -12.73 26.63
N GLY A 32 28.23 -12.06 27.77
CA GLY A 32 26.98 -11.49 28.27
C GLY A 32 26.46 -10.34 27.41
N GLU A 33 27.34 -9.44 26.99
CA GLU A 33 27.03 -8.31 26.13
C GLU A 33 26.59 -8.76 24.72
N LEU A 34 27.28 -9.71 24.13
CA LEU A 34 26.91 -10.29 22.82
C LEU A 34 25.56 -11.01 22.86
N ALA A 35 25.25 -11.72 23.94
CA ALA A 35 23.98 -12.42 24.08
C ALA A 35 22.78 -11.48 24.25
N VAL A 36 22.96 -10.34 24.91
CA VAL A 36 21.95 -9.29 25.04
C VAL A 36 21.75 -8.57 23.69
N TYR A 37 22.85 -8.28 23.00
CA TYR A 37 22.80 -7.58 21.70
C TYR A 37 22.05 -8.42 20.65
N THR A 38 22.32 -9.72 20.56
CA THR A 38 21.61 -10.62 19.65
C THR A 38 20.14 -10.78 20.01
N ARG A 39 19.78 -10.88 21.29
CA ARG A 39 18.37 -10.98 21.71
C ARG A 39 17.56 -9.72 21.43
N VAL A 40 18.14 -8.55 21.64
CA VAL A 40 17.47 -7.27 21.34
C VAL A 40 17.24 -7.10 19.84
N HIS A 41 18.21 -7.46 18.99
CA HIS A 41 18.07 -7.35 17.54
C HIS A 41 17.05 -8.36 16.95
N HIS A 42 16.94 -9.57 17.51
CA HIS A 42 15.91 -10.52 17.10
C HIS A 42 14.50 -10.06 17.52
N LEU A 43 14.37 -9.45 18.72
CA LEU A 43 13.07 -8.92 19.16
C LEU A 43 12.63 -7.71 18.31
N THR A 44 13.54 -6.81 17.96
CA THR A 44 13.24 -5.65 17.10
C THR A 44 12.94 -6.08 15.67
N PHE A 45 13.62 -7.11 15.13
CA PHE A 45 13.36 -7.64 13.80
C PHE A 45 11.99 -8.36 13.71
N LEU A 46 11.60 -9.11 14.75
CA LEU A 46 10.27 -9.75 14.83
C LEU A 46 9.15 -8.72 14.99
N LEU A 47 9.39 -7.62 15.70
CA LEU A 47 8.40 -6.55 15.84
C LEU A 47 8.19 -5.74 14.55
N ALA A 48 9.25 -5.58 13.74
CA ALA A 48 9.17 -4.89 12.45
C ALA A 48 8.42 -5.71 11.37
N LEU A 49 8.44 -7.04 11.46
CA LEU A 49 7.75 -7.92 10.50
C LEU A 49 6.22 -7.96 10.72
N ALA A 50 5.73 -7.57 11.90
CA ALA A 50 4.31 -7.58 12.22
C ALA A 50 3.49 -6.43 11.59
N TRP A 51 4.13 -5.45 10.93
CA TRP A 51 3.47 -4.26 10.39
C TRP A 51 3.26 -4.26 8.87
N ALA A 52 3.67 -5.31 8.17
CA ALA A 52 3.36 -5.50 6.77
C ALA A 52 1.98 -6.16 6.61
N ILE A 53 0.91 -5.48 7.06
CA ILE A 53 -0.45 -5.87 6.69
C ILE A 53 -0.64 -5.42 5.25
N PRO A 54 -0.87 -6.34 4.28
CA PRO A 54 -1.24 -5.94 2.94
C PRO A 54 -2.57 -5.19 3.06
N ALA A 55 -2.58 -3.91 2.72
CA ALA A 55 -3.80 -3.14 2.61
C ALA A 55 -4.57 -3.70 1.39
N LEU A 56 -5.41 -4.69 1.62
CA LEU A 56 -6.42 -5.12 0.67
C LEU A 56 -7.24 -3.89 0.26
N ALA A 57 -7.54 -3.74 -1.02
CA ALA A 57 -8.50 -2.75 -1.49
C ALA A 57 -9.85 -3.13 -0.86
N ALA A 58 -10.13 -2.58 0.30
CA ALA A 58 -11.37 -2.82 1.01
C ALA A 58 -12.48 -1.99 0.35
N ASP A 59 -13.63 -2.60 0.16
CA ASP A 59 -14.84 -1.88 -0.21
C ASP A 59 -15.08 -0.77 0.82
N GLN A 60 -15.26 0.46 0.34
CA GLN A 60 -15.51 1.60 1.20
C GLN A 60 -17.01 1.83 1.29
N ARG A 61 -17.53 1.94 2.52
CA ARG A 61 -18.94 2.13 2.80
C ARG A 61 -19.21 3.46 3.51
N MET A 62 -20.25 4.16 3.06
CA MET A 62 -20.78 5.35 3.70
C MET A 62 -22.31 5.29 3.72
N GLY A 63 -22.89 5.05 4.89
CA GLY A 63 -24.34 4.82 5.01
C GLY A 63 -24.81 3.64 4.17
N SER A 64 -25.67 3.90 3.21
CA SER A 64 -26.21 2.90 2.27
C SER A 64 -25.39 2.72 1.00
N LEU A 65 -24.37 3.55 0.77
CA LEU A 65 -23.50 3.47 -0.40
C LEU A 65 -22.26 2.65 -0.11
N THR A 66 -21.89 1.79 -1.04
CA THR A 66 -20.63 1.03 -1.04
C THR A 66 -19.94 1.22 -2.37
N ILE A 67 -18.67 1.62 -2.37
CA ILE A 67 -17.84 1.66 -3.57
C ILE A 67 -16.98 0.41 -3.57
N THR A 68 -17.11 -0.35 -4.66
CA THR A 68 -16.39 -1.61 -4.82
C THR A 68 -15.40 -1.51 -5.97
N GLN A 69 -14.27 -2.20 -5.80
CA GLN A 69 -13.25 -2.39 -6.84
C GLN A 69 -12.78 -1.10 -7.53
N PRO A 70 -12.39 -0.04 -6.81
CA PRO A 70 -11.85 1.14 -7.47
C PRO A 70 -10.47 0.83 -8.07
N TRP A 71 -10.32 1.05 -9.37
CA TRP A 71 -9.09 0.76 -10.11
C TRP A 71 -8.87 1.71 -11.28
N SER A 72 -7.67 1.71 -11.82
CA SER A 72 -7.24 2.48 -12.98
C SER A 72 -6.31 1.63 -13.84
N ARG A 73 -6.08 2.03 -15.09
CA ARG A 73 -5.01 1.46 -15.91
C ARG A 73 -3.71 2.22 -15.69
N ALA A 74 -2.59 1.50 -15.76
CA ALA A 74 -1.29 2.14 -15.91
C ALA A 74 -1.26 2.99 -17.18
N THR A 75 -0.42 4.02 -17.19
CA THR A 75 -0.25 4.89 -18.37
C THR A 75 1.16 4.77 -18.93
N ALA A 76 1.30 4.99 -20.23
CA ALA A 76 2.62 5.10 -20.86
C ALA A 76 3.39 6.30 -20.25
N PRO A 77 4.73 6.28 -20.25
CA PRO A 77 5.54 7.43 -19.88
C PRO A 77 5.14 8.66 -20.71
N GLY A 78 4.89 9.81 -20.03
CA GLY A 78 4.49 11.04 -20.67
C GLY A 78 3.02 11.15 -21.08
N ALA A 79 2.19 10.15 -20.78
CA ALA A 79 0.75 10.26 -20.99
C ALA A 79 0.16 11.32 -20.06
N ALA A 80 -0.59 12.25 -20.63
CA ALA A 80 -1.28 13.31 -19.88
C ALA A 80 -2.64 12.87 -19.33
N VAL A 81 -3.17 11.73 -19.79
CA VAL A 81 -4.53 11.28 -19.47
C VAL A 81 -4.50 9.86 -18.93
N GLY A 82 -5.24 9.64 -17.84
CA GLY A 82 -5.56 8.34 -17.27
C GLY A 82 -7.07 8.12 -17.19
N VAL A 83 -7.47 6.90 -16.80
CA VAL A 83 -8.87 6.52 -16.68
C VAL A 83 -9.07 5.70 -15.41
N ALA A 84 -10.12 6.01 -14.64
CA ALA A 84 -10.47 5.24 -13.44
C ALA A 84 -11.88 4.67 -13.52
N TYR A 85 -12.07 3.57 -12.79
CA TYR A 85 -13.28 2.76 -12.79
C TYR A 85 -13.63 2.31 -11.38
N PHE A 86 -14.90 2.06 -11.12
CA PHE A 86 -15.44 1.53 -9.86
C PHE A 86 -16.89 1.13 -10.02
N GLU A 87 -17.44 0.41 -9.04
CA GLU A 87 -18.89 0.18 -8.96
C GLU A 87 -19.45 0.88 -7.71
N ILE A 88 -20.59 1.53 -7.86
CA ILE A 88 -21.40 2.07 -6.76
C ILE A 88 -22.54 1.11 -6.52
N VAL A 89 -22.64 0.57 -5.30
CA VAL A 89 -23.77 -0.24 -4.82
C VAL A 89 -24.56 0.58 -3.82
N ASN A 90 -25.83 0.80 -4.09
CA ASN A 90 -26.74 1.54 -3.22
C ASN A 90 -27.77 0.60 -2.61
N SER A 91 -27.78 0.45 -1.29
CA SER A 91 -28.79 -0.33 -0.54
C SER A 91 -29.90 0.54 0.05
N GLY A 92 -29.84 1.87 -0.13
CA GLY A 92 -30.77 2.85 0.40
C GLY A 92 -31.69 3.49 -0.63
N GLY A 93 -32.03 4.77 -0.36
CA GLY A 93 -32.76 5.63 -1.28
C GLY A 93 -31.91 6.07 -2.47
N GLN A 94 -32.56 6.69 -3.46
CA GLN A 94 -31.88 7.28 -4.61
C GLN A 94 -30.88 8.36 -4.17
N ASP A 95 -29.73 8.43 -4.86
CA ASP A 95 -28.75 9.50 -4.72
C ASP A 95 -28.21 9.89 -6.10
N THR A 96 -27.35 10.89 -6.18
CA THR A 96 -26.71 11.33 -7.41
C THR A 96 -25.23 11.58 -7.15
N LEU A 97 -24.35 10.95 -7.94
CA LEU A 97 -22.92 11.29 -7.98
C LEU A 97 -22.75 12.59 -8.74
N LEU A 98 -22.34 13.65 -8.05
CA LEU A 98 -22.18 15.00 -8.61
C LEU A 98 -20.83 15.19 -9.29
N ARG A 99 -19.74 14.64 -8.70
CA ARG A 99 -18.39 14.74 -9.23
C ARG A 99 -17.44 13.72 -8.57
N VAL A 100 -16.32 13.53 -9.23
CA VAL A 100 -15.18 12.77 -8.70
C VAL A 100 -13.97 13.70 -8.67
N GLU A 101 -13.15 13.59 -7.61
CA GLU A 101 -11.92 14.36 -7.44
C GLU A 101 -10.75 13.40 -7.26
N ALA A 102 -9.58 13.73 -7.82
CA ALA A 102 -8.35 12.97 -7.71
C ALA A 102 -7.13 13.90 -7.71
N PRO A 103 -6.33 13.97 -6.63
CA PRO A 103 -5.15 14.85 -6.57
C PRO A 103 -4.06 14.54 -7.60
N ILE A 104 -4.12 13.39 -8.23
CA ILE A 104 -3.16 12.93 -9.25
C ILE A 104 -3.37 13.58 -10.62
N ALA A 105 -4.50 14.30 -10.82
CA ALA A 105 -4.86 14.99 -12.06
C ALA A 105 -5.31 16.41 -11.79
N GLN A 106 -5.10 17.33 -12.74
CA GLN A 106 -5.56 18.71 -12.61
C GLN A 106 -7.07 18.85 -12.87
N HIS A 107 -7.59 18.03 -13.80
CA HIS A 107 -9.01 17.99 -14.11
C HIS A 107 -9.51 16.55 -14.05
N VAL A 108 -10.71 16.37 -13.50
CA VAL A 108 -11.37 15.08 -13.38
C VAL A 108 -12.77 15.20 -13.94
N GLU A 109 -13.10 14.37 -14.92
CA GLU A 109 -14.38 14.42 -15.61
C GLU A 109 -15.03 13.03 -15.67
N MET A 110 -16.34 12.97 -15.52
CA MET A 110 -17.10 11.75 -15.78
C MET A 110 -17.55 11.73 -17.24
N HIS A 111 -17.36 10.59 -17.90
CA HIS A 111 -17.72 10.40 -19.30
C HIS A 111 -18.58 9.14 -19.46
N SER A 112 -19.41 9.13 -20.47
CA SER A 112 -20.14 7.95 -20.95
C SER A 112 -19.70 7.62 -22.36
N MET A 113 -19.59 6.33 -22.63
CA MET A 113 -19.33 5.82 -23.99
C MET A 113 -20.57 5.06 -24.48
N THR A 114 -21.08 5.46 -25.63
CA THR A 114 -22.27 4.86 -26.26
C THR A 114 -21.98 4.54 -27.72
N SER A 115 -22.59 3.47 -28.23
CA SER A 115 -22.50 3.11 -29.64
C SER A 115 -23.78 3.60 -30.35
N ILE A 116 -23.63 4.49 -31.32
CA ILE A 116 -24.73 5.00 -32.14
C ILE A 116 -24.39 4.69 -33.60
N GLY A 117 -25.20 3.84 -34.25
CA GLY A 117 -24.98 3.43 -35.64
C GLY A 117 -23.62 2.71 -35.87
N GLY A 118 -23.10 2.01 -34.86
CA GLY A 118 -21.78 1.36 -34.93
C GLY A 118 -20.59 2.28 -34.64
N LEU A 119 -20.81 3.57 -34.41
CA LEU A 119 -19.78 4.52 -34.01
C LEU A 119 -19.78 4.71 -32.49
N MET A 120 -18.62 4.53 -31.89
CA MET A 120 -18.43 4.82 -30.46
C MET A 120 -18.32 6.33 -30.25
N GLN A 121 -19.22 6.87 -29.42
CA GLN A 121 -19.25 8.28 -29.04
C GLN A 121 -19.01 8.42 -27.55
N MET A 122 -18.05 9.25 -27.18
CA MET A 122 -17.75 9.62 -25.81
C MET A 122 -18.34 11.00 -25.52
N ARG A 123 -19.03 11.12 -24.40
CA ARG A 123 -19.63 12.40 -23.96
C ARG A 123 -19.36 12.60 -22.48
N GLN A 124 -19.03 13.83 -22.10
CA GLN A 124 -18.98 14.23 -20.70
C GLN A 124 -20.39 14.17 -20.08
N VAL A 125 -20.49 13.68 -18.86
CA VAL A 125 -21.67 13.69 -18.03
C VAL A 125 -21.39 14.48 -16.76
N LEU A 126 -22.30 15.43 -16.44
CA LEU A 126 -22.09 16.33 -15.29
C LEU A 126 -22.47 15.67 -13.96
N SER A 127 -23.33 14.69 -14.00
CA SER A 127 -23.77 13.90 -12.83
C SER A 127 -24.24 12.52 -13.27
N VAL A 128 -24.28 11.58 -12.32
CA VAL A 128 -24.75 10.21 -12.58
C VAL A 128 -25.75 9.81 -11.50
N ASP A 129 -26.97 9.46 -11.91
CA ASP A 129 -28.01 8.99 -11.00
C ASP A 129 -27.63 7.62 -10.44
N VAL A 130 -27.78 7.48 -9.13
CA VAL A 130 -27.56 6.24 -8.38
C VAL A 130 -28.90 5.73 -7.87
N PRO A 131 -29.54 4.76 -8.54
CA PRO A 131 -30.89 4.34 -8.22
C PRO A 131 -30.98 3.74 -6.82
N ALA A 132 -32.17 3.87 -6.20
CA ALA A 132 -32.45 3.24 -4.92
C ALA A 132 -32.34 1.71 -5.05
N LYS A 133 -31.66 1.07 -4.09
CA LYS A 133 -31.43 -0.40 -4.05
C LYS A 133 -30.84 -0.92 -5.37
N GLY A 134 -30.01 -0.12 -6.03
CA GLY A 134 -29.43 -0.39 -7.34
C GLY A 134 -27.93 -0.29 -7.35
N ARG A 135 -27.39 -0.30 -8.57
CA ARG A 135 -25.94 -0.16 -8.79
C ARG A 135 -25.64 0.63 -10.05
N VAL A 136 -24.49 1.26 -10.06
CA VAL A 136 -23.93 1.98 -11.21
C VAL A 136 -22.50 1.51 -11.41
N ARG A 137 -22.12 1.16 -12.64
CA ARG A 137 -20.79 0.71 -12.98
C ARG A 137 -20.07 1.73 -13.84
N PHE A 138 -18.88 2.09 -13.37
CA PHE A 138 -17.87 2.77 -14.18
C PHE A 138 -16.92 1.68 -14.67
N GLU A 139 -16.98 1.36 -15.98
CA GLU A 139 -16.29 0.23 -16.58
C GLU A 139 -15.79 0.56 -17.99
N PRO A 140 -14.79 -0.13 -18.53
CA PRO A 140 -14.34 0.04 -19.92
C PRO A 140 -15.48 -0.12 -20.91
N GLY A 141 -15.63 0.86 -21.83
CA GLY A 141 -16.71 0.88 -22.82
C GLY A 141 -18.05 1.44 -22.34
N GLY A 142 -18.16 1.81 -21.06
CA GLY A 142 -19.33 2.41 -20.44
C GLY A 142 -19.02 3.78 -19.79
N LEU A 143 -19.59 4.00 -18.60
CA LEU A 143 -19.21 5.12 -17.75
C LEU A 143 -17.75 4.97 -17.31
N HIS A 144 -17.02 6.07 -17.24
CA HIS A 144 -15.64 6.09 -16.76
C HIS A 144 -15.26 7.48 -16.26
N VAL A 145 -14.21 7.56 -15.45
CA VAL A 145 -13.63 8.80 -14.96
C VAL A 145 -12.36 9.11 -15.73
N MET A 146 -12.32 10.22 -16.42
CA MET A 146 -11.13 10.76 -17.08
C MET A 146 -10.29 11.54 -16.07
N LEU A 147 -9.02 11.21 -15.99
CA LEU A 147 -7.99 11.90 -15.21
C LEU A 147 -7.13 12.69 -16.20
N ILE A 148 -7.35 13.99 -16.29
CA ILE A 148 -6.76 14.87 -17.32
C ILE A 148 -5.63 15.68 -16.68
N ASP A 149 -4.56 15.88 -17.42
CA ASP A 149 -3.35 16.56 -16.96
C ASP A 149 -2.78 15.88 -15.71
N LEU A 150 -2.43 14.61 -15.87
CA LEU A 150 -1.79 13.83 -14.82
C LEU A 150 -0.51 14.50 -14.31
N THR A 151 -0.37 14.65 -13.00
CA THR A 151 0.84 15.20 -12.37
C THR A 151 2.03 14.24 -12.45
N GLN A 152 1.76 12.96 -12.63
CA GLN A 152 2.74 11.88 -12.82
C GLN A 152 2.08 10.69 -13.54
N PRO A 153 2.85 9.85 -14.26
CA PRO A 153 2.33 8.62 -14.84
C PRO A 153 1.75 7.67 -13.79
N LEU A 154 0.67 6.98 -14.13
CA LEU A 154 0.09 5.93 -13.31
C LEU A 154 0.91 4.64 -13.49
N LYS A 155 1.53 4.15 -12.42
CA LYS A 155 2.35 2.92 -12.44
C LYS A 155 1.58 1.76 -11.84
N GLU A 156 1.69 0.59 -12.46
CA GLU A 156 1.09 -0.65 -11.95
C GLU A 156 1.46 -0.90 -10.47
N GLY A 157 0.48 -1.33 -9.68
CA GLY A 157 0.60 -1.49 -8.23
C GLY A 157 0.48 -0.20 -7.41
N GLN A 158 0.58 0.97 -8.04
CA GLN A 158 0.38 2.27 -7.38
C GLN A 158 -1.06 2.38 -6.87
N ARG A 159 -1.24 3.11 -5.76
CA ARG A 159 -2.55 3.50 -5.24
C ARG A 159 -2.69 5.01 -5.22
N PHE A 160 -3.88 5.50 -5.47
CA PHE A 160 -4.19 6.93 -5.35
C PHE A 160 -5.64 7.12 -4.90
N PRO A 161 -5.92 8.21 -4.16
CA PRO A 161 -7.26 8.48 -3.67
C PRO A 161 -8.17 9.03 -4.78
N LEU A 162 -9.41 8.55 -4.77
CA LEU A 162 -10.56 9.16 -5.43
C LEU A 162 -11.52 9.66 -4.36
N THR A 163 -12.03 10.89 -4.50
CA THR A 163 -13.11 11.40 -3.66
C THR A 163 -14.37 11.52 -4.51
N LEU A 164 -15.37 10.73 -4.17
CA LEU A 164 -16.69 10.74 -4.82
C LEU A 164 -17.61 11.66 -4.02
N VAL A 165 -18.22 12.64 -4.67
CA VAL A 165 -19.13 13.60 -4.02
C VAL A 165 -20.55 13.33 -4.46
N PHE A 166 -21.39 12.96 -3.51
CA PHE A 166 -22.80 12.63 -3.71
C PHE A 166 -23.70 13.78 -3.24
N GLN A 167 -24.90 13.83 -3.79
CA GLN A 167 -25.88 14.88 -3.46
C GLN A 167 -26.39 14.76 -2.01
N HIS A 168 -26.71 13.54 -1.57
CA HIS A 168 -27.29 13.31 -0.24
C HIS A 168 -26.30 12.67 0.72
N ALA A 169 -25.52 11.67 0.27
CA ALA A 169 -24.59 10.96 1.13
C ALA A 169 -23.34 11.78 1.49
N GLY A 170 -23.02 12.85 0.74
CA GLY A 170 -21.82 13.65 0.99
C GLY A 170 -20.59 13.13 0.25
N SER A 171 -19.40 13.27 0.82
CA SER A 171 -18.13 12.92 0.16
C SER A 171 -17.55 11.63 0.72
N MET A 172 -17.23 10.67 -0.14
CA MET A 172 -16.57 9.41 0.18
C MET A 172 -15.21 9.34 -0.49
N ARG A 173 -14.16 9.08 0.30
CA ARG A 173 -12.80 8.84 -0.21
C ARG A 173 -12.53 7.35 -0.28
N VAL A 174 -12.04 6.90 -1.44
CA VAL A 174 -11.65 5.50 -1.71
C VAL A 174 -10.25 5.45 -2.32
N GLU A 175 -9.57 4.31 -2.23
CA GLU A 175 -8.24 4.12 -2.82
C GLU A 175 -8.37 3.27 -4.10
N ALA A 176 -8.05 3.87 -5.25
CA ALA A 176 -7.96 3.16 -6.52
C ALA A 176 -6.58 2.51 -6.67
N ILE A 177 -6.56 1.25 -7.13
CA ILE A 177 -5.33 0.53 -7.47
C ILE A 177 -5.07 0.62 -8.97
N VAL A 178 -3.83 0.89 -9.35
CA VAL A 178 -3.42 0.90 -10.76
C VAL A 178 -3.09 -0.51 -11.22
N GLN A 179 -3.81 -0.98 -12.23
CA GLN A 179 -3.61 -2.26 -12.92
C GLN A 179 -2.71 -2.08 -14.14
N GLY A 180 -2.24 -3.19 -14.71
CA GLY A 180 -1.44 -3.15 -15.93
C GLY A 180 -2.11 -2.39 -17.08
N LEU A 181 -1.31 -1.90 -18.04
CA LEU A 181 -1.76 -1.09 -19.18
C LEU A 181 -2.89 -1.76 -19.99
N GLY A 182 -2.85 -3.09 -20.12
CA GLY A 182 -3.85 -3.88 -20.85
C GLY A 182 -5.04 -4.35 -20.03
N ALA A 183 -5.16 -3.98 -18.76
CA ALA A 183 -6.22 -4.46 -17.89
C ALA A 183 -7.62 -4.08 -18.43
N THR A 184 -8.54 -5.03 -18.41
CA THR A 184 -9.93 -4.86 -18.87
C THR A 184 -10.95 -4.94 -17.75
N ALA A 185 -10.51 -5.34 -16.54
CA ALA A 185 -11.34 -5.48 -15.35
C ALA A 185 -10.56 -5.11 -14.09
N ALA A 186 -11.28 -4.93 -12.99
CA ALA A 186 -10.69 -4.81 -11.66
C ALA A 186 -9.94 -6.11 -11.28
N PRO A 187 -8.94 -6.02 -10.36
CA PRO A 187 -8.26 -7.21 -9.87
C PRO A 187 -9.27 -8.16 -9.22
N SER A 188 -9.20 -9.45 -9.56
CA SER A 188 -9.95 -10.47 -8.83
C SER A 188 -9.41 -10.54 -7.40
N GLN A 189 -10.29 -10.62 -6.40
CA GLN A 189 -9.90 -10.68 -4.97
C GLN A 189 -9.03 -11.91 -4.61
N GLY A 190 -8.67 -12.75 -5.58
CA GLY A 190 -7.86 -13.96 -5.41
C GLY A 190 -6.44 -13.91 -5.95
N GLU A 191 -6.06 -12.91 -6.75
CA GLU A 191 -4.77 -12.93 -7.48
C GLU A 191 -3.57 -12.33 -6.74
N ALA A 192 -3.78 -11.72 -5.59
CA ALA A 192 -2.67 -11.13 -4.80
C ALA A 192 -1.80 -12.16 -4.05
N ALA A 193 -2.04 -13.49 -4.19
CA ALA A 193 -1.39 -14.54 -3.38
C ALA A 193 -0.46 -15.49 -4.16
N HIS A 194 -0.28 -15.35 -5.47
CA HIS A 194 0.50 -16.30 -6.27
C HIS A 194 1.49 -15.64 -7.23
N GLU A 195 2.40 -14.80 -6.75
CA GLU A 195 3.64 -14.52 -7.46
C GLU A 195 4.79 -14.51 -6.46
N HIS A 196 5.52 -15.60 -6.42
CA HIS A 196 6.96 -15.75 -6.28
C HIS A 196 7.31 -17.16 -5.82
N HIS A 197 7.34 -18.11 -6.77
CA HIS A 197 8.23 -19.26 -6.70
C HIS A 197 8.59 -19.70 -8.14
N GLN A 198 9.62 -19.09 -8.65
CA GLN A 198 10.57 -19.74 -9.60
C GLN A 198 11.94 -19.10 -9.42
#